data_9fcf2669f9c1666af8b3f25dad61dc75
#
_entry.id   9fcf2669f9c1666af8b3f25dad61dc75
#
_cell.length_a   1.000
_cell.length_b   1.000
_cell.length_c   1.000
_cell.angle_alpha   90.00
_cell.angle_beta   90.00
_cell.angle_gamma   90.00
#
_symmetry.space_group_name_H-M   'P 1'
#
loop_
_entity.id
_entity.type
_entity.pdbx_description
1 polymer ?
#
loop_
_entity_poly.entity_id
_entity_poly.type
_entity_poly.pdbx_seq_one_letter_code
_entity_poly.pdbx_strand_id
1 'polypeptide(L)'
;MKRISRRNFLKVAGVGAAALGLAACGGSSSSTASSAASSSAASAAAENVTIKVAAIETGYGAEMWKKVTEAFTAETGIKVELTTDKKLEDVIGPSMQGGDYPDVVHLATGREAALTEQFIKGNLIADITDVLSMTVPGESKKVSEKIAGGFTDTSLTNPYGDGKTYLAPMFYSPCGLFYNAGFLKEKGWDVPKTWDEMWELGEKAKAEGTYLFTYPTTGYFDAFFYALMYAAGGPDFFNKATHYTEGIW
;
A
#
# COMPACT_ATOMS: atom_id res chain seq x y z
N MET A 1 24.79 -15.48 -1.57
CA MET A 1 23.76 -15.23 -2.60
C MET A 1 24.09 -13.93 -3.35
N LYS A 2 24.00 -13.89 -4.68
CA LYS A 2 24.23 -12.65 -5.44
C LYS A 2 22.95 -11.82 -5.38
N ARG A 3 22.99 -10.67 -4.74
CA ARG A 3 21.87 -9.69 -4.75
C ARG A 3 21.73 -9.15 -6.19
N ILE A 4 20.51 -9.20 -6.73
CA ILE A 4 20.22 -8.53 -7.99
C ILE A 4 20.07 -7.04 -7.73
N SER A 5 20.80 -6.24 -8.51
CA SER A 5 20.59 -4.79 -8.54
C SER A 5 19.19 -4.51 -9.10
N ARG A 6 18.48 -3.50 -8.54
CA ARG A 6 17.15 -3.06 -8.98
C ARG A 6 17.03 -2.90 -10.50
N ARG A 7 18.09 -2.44 -11.14
CA ARG A 7 18.18 -2.30 -12.60
C ARG A 7 18.12 -3.63 -13.35
N ASN A 8 18.62 -4.71 -12.74
CA ASN A 8 18.59 -6.04 -13.35
C ASN A 8 17.25 -6.75 -13.09
N PHE A 9 16.61 -6.50 -11.95
CA PHE A 9 15.24 -6.96 -11.68
C PHE A 9 14.24 -6.38 -12.70
N LEU A 10 14.28 -5.07 -12.92
CA LEU A 10 13.40 -4.40 -13.89
C LEU A 10 13.66 -4.86 -15.34
N LYS A 11 14.89 -5.23 -15.67
CA LYS A 11 15.23 -5.79 -17.00
C LYS A 11 14.66 -7.19 -17.19
N VAL A 12 14.65 -8.02 -16.15
CA VAL A 12 14.09 -9.38 -16.22
C VAL A 12 12.55 -9.34 -16.32
N ALA A 13 11.90 -8.47 -15.55
CA ALA A 13 10.44 -8.26 -15.61
C ALA A 13 10.00 -7.60 -16.94
N GLY A 14 10.82 -6.70 -17.50
CA GLY A 14 10.51 -6.01 -18.77
C GLY A 14 10.70 -6.85 -20.03
N VAL A 15 11.57 -7.85 -20.01
CA VAL A 15 11.84 -8.72 -21.20
C VAL A 15 10.67 -9.69 -21.45
N GLY A 16 9.94 -10.12 -20.42
CA GLY A 16 8.76 -10.96 -20.58
C GLY A 16 7.61 -10.26 -21.33
N ALA A 17 7.43 -8.95 -21.14
CA ALA A 17 6.38 -8.17 -21.81
C ALA A 17 6.74 -7.78 -23.27
N ALA A 18 8.02 -7.66 -23.61
CA ALA A 18 8.46 -7.28 -24.97
C ALA A 18 8.40 -8.45 -25.98
N ALA A 19 8.40 -9.70 -25.49
CA ALA A 19 8.39 -10.87 -26.37
C ALA A 19 7.01 -11.17 -27.01
N LEU A 20 5.92 -10.61 -26.48
CA LEU A 20 4.56 -10.80 -27.02
C LEU A 20 4.13 -9.75 -28.04
N GLY A 21 4.89 -8.69 -28.22
CA GLY A 21 4.57 -7.57 -29.13
C GLY A 21 5.13 -7.65 -30.55
N LEU A 22 6.00 -8.61 -30.87
CA LEU A 22 6.70 -8.70 -32.17
C LEU A 22 6.22 -9.79 -33.13
N ALA A 23 5.11 -10.45 -32.82
CA ALA A 23 4.56 -11.54 -33.67
C ALA A 23 3.54 -11.08 -34.71
N ALA A 24 3.36 -9.78 -34.96
CA ALA A 24 2.40 -9.26 -35.93
C ALA A 24 3.04 -8.26 -36.92
N CYS A 25 3.92 -8.71 -37.80
CA CYS A 25 4.12 -8.14 -39.14
C CYS A 25 4.94 -9.11 -40.00
N GLY A 26 4.33 -9.49 -41.13
CA GLY A 26 4.70 -10.59 -41.99
C GLY A 26 6.02 -10.51 -42.73
N GLY A 27 6.48 -11.66 -43.19
CA GLY A 27 7.55 -11.84 -44.16
C GLY A 27 8.31 -13.14 -43.95
N SER A 28 8.09 -14.10 -44.85
CA SER A 28 8.71 -15.43 -44.93
C SER A 28 10.23 -15.41 -44.81
N SER A 29 10.80 -16.19 -43.96
CA SER A 29 11.83 -17.21 -44.18
C SER A 29 12.60 -17.53 -42.89
N SER A 30 12.60 -18.82 -42.57
CA SER A 30 13.57 -19.61 -41.78
C SER A 30 14.36 -18.91 -40.65
N SER A 31 13.84 -19.03 -39.42
CA SER A 31 14.65 -19.11 -38.18
C SER A 31 13.81 -19.47 -36.95
N THR A 32 13.41 -20.74 -36.86
CA THR A 32 12.62 -21.29 -35.73
C THR A 32 13.49 -21.71 -34.53
N ALA A 33 14.70 -21.24 -34.40
CA ALA A 33 15.62 -21.67 -33.33
C ALA A 33 15.99 -20.61 -32.28
N SER A 34 15.61 -19.32 -32.48
CA SER A 34 16.06 -18.24 -31.56
C SER A 34 15.10 -17.85 -30.44
N SER A 35 13.79 -18.14 -30.59
CA SER A 35 12.81 -17.68 -29.59
C SER A 35 12.68 -18.60 -28.37
N ALA A 36 12.96 -19.90 -28.53
CA ALA A 36 12.90 -20.83 -27.40
C ALA A 36 14.10 -20.71 -26.44
N ALA A 37 15.28 -20.32 -26.99
CA ALA A 37 16.47 -20.14 -26.16
C ALA A 37 16.43 -18.86 -25.32
N SER A 38 15.74 -17.81 -25.77
CA SER A 38 15.63 -16.55 -25.00
C SER A 38 14.67 -16.65 -23.82
N SER A 39 13.54 -17.36 -24.00
CA SER A 39 12.58 -17.57 -22.91
C SER A 39 13.10 -18.56 -21.86
N SER A 40 13.80 -19.62 -22.27
CA SER A 40 14.41 -20.57 -21.34
C SER A 40 15.60 -20.00 -20.57
N ALA A 41 16.41 -19.12 -21.19
CA ALA A 41 17.50 -18.45 -20.51
C ALA A 41 17.02 -17.38 -19.49
N ALA A 42 15.93 -16.66 -19.78
CA ALA A 42 15.31 -15.73 -18.83
C ALA A 42 14.68 -16.47 -17.66
N SER A 43 13.98 -17.58 -17.91
CA SER A 43 13.39 -18.46 -16.88
C SER A 43 14.47 -19.09 -16.00
N ALA A 44 15.54 -19.64 -16.58
CA ALA A 44 16.65 -20.25 -15.85
C ALA A 44 17.43 -19.22 -15.01
N ALA A 45 17.53 -17.96 -15.46
CA ALA A 45 18.14 -16.88 -14.70
C ALA A 45 17.26 -16.43 -13.51
N ALA A 46 15.94 -16.52 -13.64
CA ALA A 46 14.97 -16.17 -12.60
C ALA A 46 14.88 -17.23 -11.49
N GLU A 47 15.05 -18.52 -11.81
CA GLU A 47 15.01 -19.63 -10.84
C GLU A 47 16.06 -19.54 -9.73
N ASN A 48 17.13 -18.80 -9.93
CA ASN A 48 18.20 -18.60 -8.93
C ASN A 48 18.07 -17.30 -8.14
N VAL A 49 16.95 -16.59 -8.31
CA VAL A 49 16.67 -15.33 -7.60
C VAL A 49 15.69 -15.61 -6.47
N THR A 50 15.99 -15.05 -5.32
CA THR A 50 15.08 -15.00 -4.18
C THR A 50 14.95 -13.58 -3.71
N ILE A 51 13.73 -13.12 -3.49
CA ILE A 51 13.41 -11.84 -2.86
C ILE A 51 12.78 -12.07 -1.49
N LYS A 52 13.05 -11.17 -0.56
CA LYS A 52 12.45 -11.15 0.77
C LYS A 52 11.29 -10.16 0.80
N VAL A 53 10.12 -10.66 1.13
CA VAL A 53 8.91 -9.85 1.28
C VAL A 53 8.47 -9.91 2.74
N ALA A 54 8.33 -8.76 3.38
CA ALA A 54 7.82 -8.64 4.72
C ALA A 54 6.47 -7.89 4.66
N ALA A 55 5.41 -8.52 5.14
CA ALA A 55 4.07 -7.95 5.07
C ALA A 55 3.34 -8.07 6.41
N ILE A 56 2.74 -6.96 6.85
CA ILE A 56 1.98 -6.97 8.08
C ILE A 56 0.72 -7.83 7.95
N GLU A 57 0.50 -8.70 8.94
CA GLU A 57 -0.77 -9.39 9.08
C GLU A 57 -1.79 -8.46 9.73
N THR A 58 -2.79 -8.07 8.96
CA THR A 58 -3.90 -7.23 9.42
C THR A 58 -5.12 -8.07 9.79
N GLY A 59 -6.28 -7.43 10.05
CA GLY A 59 -7.57 -8.10 10.20
C GLY A 59 -7.99 -8.92 8.98
N TYR A 60 -7.37 -8.72 7.82
CA TYR A 60 -7.58 -9.50 6.59
C TYR A 60 -6.74 -10.79 6.54
N GLY A 61 -5.87 -11.01 7.52
CA GLY A 61 -4.97 -12.18 7.61
C GLY A 61 -3.80 -12.15 6.64
N ALA A 62 -3.05 -13.26 6.57
CA ALA A 62 -1.85 -13.42 5.75
C ALA A 62 -2.09 -14.19 4.45
N GLU A 63 -3.26 -14.82 4.27
CA GLU A 63 -3.54 -15.71 3.12
C GLU A 63 -3.43 -15.02 1.76
N MET A 64 -3.81 -13.75 1.70
CA MET A 64 -3.66 -12.96 0.48
C MET A 64 -2.19 -12.89 0.05
N TRP A 65 -1.30 -12.59 0.99
CA TRP A 65 0.14 -12.49 0.70
C TRP A 65 0.73 -13.81 0.23
N LYS A 66 0.34 -14.93 0.83
CA LYS A 66 0.76 -16.26 0.38
C LYS A 66 0.35 -16.50 -1.06
N LYS A 67 -0.93 -16.27 -1.39
CA LYS A 67 -1.45 -16.46 -2.75
C LYS A 67 -0.77 -15.55 -3.77
N VAL A 68 -0.55 -14.28 -3.43
CA VAL A 68 0.12 -13.32 -4.32
C VAL A 68 1.56 -13.72 -4.58
N THR A 69 2.32 -14.10 -3.55
CA THR A 69 3.72 -14.49 -3.69
C THR A 69 3.89 -15.85 -4.39
N GLU A 70 2.98 -16.79 -4.17
CA GLU A 70 2.93 -18.05 -4.90
C GLU A 70 2.65 -17.84 -6.39
N ALA A 71 1.64 -17.01 -6.72
CA ALA A 71 1.31 -16.67 -8.11
C ALA A 71 2.49 -15.93 -8.79
N PHE A 72 3.12 -14.98 -8.10
CA PHE A 72 4.30 -14.29 -8.59
C PHE A 72 5.46 -15.26 -8.89
N THR A 73 5.73 -16.21 -7.98
CA THR A 73 6.76 -17.22 -8.18
C THR A 73 6.43 -18.13 -9.35
N ALA A 74 5.17 -18.55 -9.48
CA ALA A 74 4.73 -19.40 -10.59
C ALA A 74 4.86 -18.71 -11.95
N GLU A 75 4.60 -17.41 -12.02
CA GLU A 75 4.69 -16.62 -13.25
C GLU A 75 6.13 -16.26 -13.63
N THR A 76 6.96 -15.92 -12.65
CA THR A 76 8.28 -15.32 -12.89
C THR A 76 9.46 -16.29 -12.68
N GLY A 77 9.27 -17.40 -11.95
CA GLY A 77 10.34 -18.26 -11.46
C GLY A 77 11.16 -17.67 -10.31
N ILE A 78 10.85 -16.44 -9.88
CA ILE A 78 11.54 -15.76 -8.76
C ILE A 78 10.95 -16.29 -7.45
N LYS A 79 11.80 -16.82 -6.58
CA LYS A 79 11.38 -17.31 -5.26
C LYS A 79 11.10 -16.14 -4.32
N VAL A 80 10.11 -16.31 -3.46
CA VAL A 80 9.77 -15.32 -2.43
C VAL A 80 9.92 -15.95 -1.04
N GLU A 81 10.75 -15.33 -0.21
CA GLU A 81 10.78 -15.57 1.24
C GLU A 81 9.81 -14.59 1.88
N LEU A 82 8.62 -15.08 2.23
CA LEU A 82 7.55 -14.28 2.82
C LEU A 82 7.61 -14.35 4.34
N THR A 83 7.69 -13.18 4.97
CA THR A 83 7.51 -13.00 6.43
C THR A 83 6.21 -12.23 6.68
N THR A 84 5.32 -12.79 7.50
CA THR A 84 4.09 -12.12 7.92
C THR A 84 3.93 -12.20 9.43
N ASP A 85 3.59 -11.09 10.06
CA ASP A 85 3.29 -11.03 11.50
C ASP A 85 2.43 -9.81 11.81
N LYS A 86 1.65 -9.85 12.91
CA LYS A 86 0.87 -8.71 13.43
C LYS A 86 1.76 -7.62 14.03
N LYS A 87 2.91 -8.04 14.54
CA LYS A 87 3.98 -7.18 15.06
C LYS A 87 5.20 -7.26 14.16
N LEU A 88 4.99 -7.03 12.88
CA LEU A 88 6.03 -7.23 11.86
C LEU A 88 7.32 -6.47 12.19
N GLU A 89 7.20 -5.28 12.77
CA GLU A 89 8.33 -4.45 13.16
C GLU A 89 9.26 -5.14 14.16
N ASP A 90 8.68 -5.87 15.10
CA ASP A 90 9.45 -6.63 16.12
C ASP A 90 10.20 -7.81 15.48
N VAL A 91 9.61 -8.38 14.42
CA VAL A 91 10.19 -9.54 13.71
C VAL A 91 11.34 -9.13 12.79
N ILE A 92 11.14 -8.08 11.99
CA ILE A 92 12.14 -7.67 10.99
C ILE A 92 13.18 -6.67 11.54
N GLY A 93 12.83 -5.91 12.59
CA GLY A 93 13.71 -4.88 13.17
C GLY A 93 15.11 -5.38 13.54
N PRO A 94 15.26 -6.51 14.25
CA PRO A 94 16.58 -7.02 14.62
C PRO A 94 17.48 -7.37 13.42
N SER A 95 16.93 -8.01 12.37
CA SER A 95 17.71 -8.33 11.17
C SER A 95 18.10 -7.08 10.39
N MET A 96 17.21 -6.08 10.36
CA MET A 96 17.50 -4.80 9.70
C MET A 96 18.60 -4.00 10.41
N GLN A 97 18.65 -4.05 11.73
CA GLN A 97 19.77 -3.46 12.49
C GLN A 97 21.11 -4.14 12.15
N GLY A 98 21.08 -5.42 11.80
CA GLY A 98 22.23 -6.17 11.28
C GLY A 98 22.54 -5.91 9.79
N GLY A 99 21.79 -5.04 9.12
CA GLY A 99 21.98 -4.72 7.70
C GLY A 99 21.28 -5.70 6.73
N ASP A 100 20.45 -6.62 7.25
CA ASP A 100 19.67 -7.55 6.44
C ASP A 100 18.24 -7.03 6.28
N TYR A 101 17.99 -6.33 5.18
CA TYR A 101 16.71 -5.70 4.87
C TYR A 101 15.86 -6.57 3.95
N PRO A 102 14.53 -6.61 4.15
CA PRO A 102 13.63 -7.11 3.12
C PRO A 102 13.72 -6.29 1.83
N ASP A 103 13.48 -6.92 0.68
CA ASP A 103 13.43 -6.23 -0.62
C ASP A 103 12.14 -5.45 -0.79
N VAL A 104 11.04 -5.99 -0.22
CA VAL A 104 9.72 -5.35 -0.21
C VAL A 104 9.15 -5.38 1.20
N VAL A 105 8.67 -4.25 1.68
CA VAL A 105 7.99 -4.14 2.98
C VAL A 105 6.59 -3.57 2.77
N HIS A 106 5.59 -4.26 3.28
CA HIS A 106 4.21 -3.77 3.36
C HIS A 106 3.87 -3.45 4.81
N LEU A 107 3.71 -2.18 5.11
CA LEU A 107 3.33 -1.66 6.42
C LEU A 107 2.28 -0.56 6.27
N ALA A 108 1.44 -0.40 7.28
CA ALA A 108 0.62 0.80 7.41
C ALA A 108 1.49 1.96 7.93
N THR A 109 1.20 3.17 7.50
CA THR A 109 1.73 4.39 8.11
C THR A 109 1.06 4.69 9.45
N GLY A 110 1.71 5.48 10.31
CA GLY A 110 1.15 5.89 11.61
C GLY A 110 1.08 4.76 12.65
N ARG A 111 1.89 3.72 12.50
CA ARG A 111 2.00 2.66 13.51
C ARG A 111 2.90 3.09 14.66
N GLU A 112 2.66 2.56 15.87
CA GLU A 112 3.39 2.91 17.09
C GLU A 112 4.92 2.78 16.94
N ALA A 113 5.40 1.72 16.28
CA ALA A 113 6.82 1.52 16.02
C ALA A 113 7.42 2.52 15.01
N ALA A 114 6.59 3.23 14.27
CA ALA A 114 6.99 4.26 13.29
C ALA A 114 8.09 3.82 12.31
N LEU A 115 8.12 2.54 11.91
CA LEU A 115 9.19 1.99 11.07
C LEU A 115 9.18 2.60 9.66
N THR A 116 8.00 2.82 9.08
CA THR A 116 7.87 3.49 7.78
C THR A 116 8.42 4.91 7.84
N GLU A 117 8.10 5.63 8.88
CA GLU A 117 8.56 7.01 9.13
C GLU A 117 10.08 7.06 9.35
N GLN A 118 10.64 6.05 10.02
CA GLN A 118 12.10 5.92 10.17
C GLN A 118 12.79 5.67 8.83
N PHE A 119 12.22 4.85 7.95
CA PHE A 119 12.74 4.64 6.59
C PHE A 119 12.72 5.92 5.78
N ILE A 120 11.62 6.68 5.85
CA ILE A 120 11.48 7.97 5.18
C ILE A 120 12.55 8.93 5.70
N LYS A 121 12.64 9.11 7.01
CA LYS A 121 13.61 10.01 7.66
C LYS A 121 15.07 9.61 7.35
N GLY A 122 15.34 8.32 7.24
CA GLY A 122 16.66 7.77 6.94
C GLY A 122 17.00 7.75 5.44
N ASN A 123 16.11 8.19 4.54
CA ASN A 123 16.23 8.03 3.08
C ASN A 123 16.52 6.58 2.65
N LEU A 124 15.87 5.63 3.31
CA LEU A 124 16.08 4.19 3.10
C LEU A 124 15.11 3.56 2.10
N ILE A 125 14.12 4.33 1.63
CA ILE A 125 13.14 3.87 0.63
C ILE A 125 13.57 4.23 -0.79
N ALA A 126 13.18 3.37 -1.73
CA ALA A 126 13.52 3.54 -3.12
C ALA A 126 12.53 4.43 -3.87
N ASP A 127 13.02 5.22 -4.81
CA ASP A 127 12.22 5.81 -5.87
C ASP A 127 11.60 4.68 -6.72
N ILE A 128 10.27 4.63 -6.77
CA ILE A 128 9.47 3.66 -7.54
C ILE A 128 8.64 4.34 -8.64
N THR A 129 8.93 5.58 -8.97
CA THR A 129 8.21 6.35 -10.00
C THR A 129 8.13 5.60 -11.32
N ASP A 130 9.22 4.96 -11.74
CA ASP A 130 9.27 4.19 -12.97
C ASP A 130 8.31 2.99 -12.95
N VAL A 131 8.11 2.37 -11.77
CA VAL A 131 7.19 1.23 -11.60
C VAL A 131 5.76 1.63 -11.93
N LEU A 132 5.33 2.84 -11.55
CA LEU A 132 3.99 3.35 -11.84
C LEU A 132 3.73 3.50 -13.34
N SER A 133 4.79 3.71 -14.12
CA SER A 133 4.73 3.86 -15.59
C SER A 133 4.77 2.52 -16.33
N MET A 134 5.09 1.42 -15.64
CA MET A 134 5.18 0.09 -16.26
C MET A 134 3.79 -0.46 -16.58
N THR A 135 3.71 -1.24 -17.63
CA THR A 135 2.51 -2.01 -17.96
C THR A 135 2.37 -3.18 -17.00
N VAL A 136 1.17 -3.40 -16.49
CA VAL A 136 0.86 -4.56 -15.63
C VAL A 136 1.03 -5.83 -16.46
N PRO A 137 1.79 -6.83 -15.99
CA PRO A 137 1.93 -8.10 -16.68
C PRO A 137 0.59 -8.72 -17.05
N GLY A 138 0.43 -9.15 -18.31
CA GLY A 138 -0.81 -9.72 -18.82
C GLY A 138 -1.94 -8.72 -19.11
N GLU A 139 -1.74 -7.42 -18.89
CA GLU A 139 -2.72 -6.37 -19.15
C GLU A 139 -2.17 -5.31 -20.12
N SER A 140 -3.07 -4.45 -20.63
CA SER A 140 -2.68 -3.27 -21.42
C SER A 140 -2.54 -1.99 -20.58
N LYS A 141 -2.92 -2.05 -19.31
CA LYS A 141 -2.93 -0.91 -18.38
C LYS A 141 -1.60 -0.71 -17.69
N LYS A 142 -1.27 0.54 -17.38
CA LYS A 142 -0.15 0.87 -16.50
C LYS A 142 -0.51 0.62 -15.04
N VAL A 143 0.50 0.45 -14.20
CA VAL A 143 0.32 0.30 -12.74
C VAL A 143 -0.43 1.51 -12.18
N SER A 144 -0.07 2.74 -12.60
CA SER A 144 -0.75 3.97 -12.17
C SER A 144 -2.25 4.00 -12.52
N GLU A 145 -2.66 3.33 -13.60
CA GLU A 145 -4.07 3.26 -14.01
C GLU A 145 -4.90 2.25 -13.19
N LYS A 146 -4.23 1.41 -12.41
CA LYS A 146 -4.87 0.46 -11.46
C LYS A 146 -5.06 1.06 -10.08
N ILE A 147 -4.39 2.15 -9.77
CA ILE A 147 -4.48 2.85 -8.50
C ILE A 147 -5.63 3.87 -8.59
N ALA A 148 -6.47 3.90 -7.57
CA ALA A 148 -7.57 4.88 -7.52
C ALA A 148 -7.02 6.32 -7.56
N GLY A 149 -7.74 7.21 -8.24
CA GLY A 149 -7.34 8.60 -8.36
C GLY A 149 -7.19 9.29 -7.01
N GLY A 150 -6.20 10.18 -6.88
CA GLY A 150 -5.91 10.92 -5.67
C GLY A 150 -4.99 10.20 -4.66
N PHE A 151 -4.52 8.98 -4.95
CA PHE A 151 -3.63 8.25 -4.05
C PHE A 151 -2.17 8.20 -4.50
N THR A 152 -1.83 8.67 -5.69
CA THR A 152 -0.46 8.64 -6.22
C THR A 152 0.32 9.93 -6.04
N ASP A 153 -0.37 11.02 -5.67
CA ASP A 153 0.23 12.33 -5.44
C ASP A 153 -0.20 12.87 -4.07
N THR A 154 0.29 12.22 -3.04
CA THR A 154 0.01 12.57 -1.65
C THR A 154 1.33 12.74 -0.89
N SER A 155 1.31 13.44 0.23
CA SER A 155 2.45 13.52 1.15
C SER A 155 2.93 12.16 1.66
N LEU A 156 2.07 11.14 1.64
CA LEU A 156 2.44 9.78 1.99
C LEU A 156 3.20 9.09 0.86
N THR A 157 2.75 9.23 -0.38
CA THR A 157 3.39 8.59 -1.54
C THR A 157 4.64 9.34 -2.01
N ASN A 158 4.68 10.65 -1.79
CA ASN A 158 5.81 11.53 -2.07
C ASN A 158 6.27 12.25 -0.79
N PRO A 159 6.88 11.54 0.17
CA PRO A 159 7.22 12.12 1.48
C PRO A 159 8.33 13.16 1.45
N TYR A 160 9.10 13.25 0.35
CA TYR A 160 10.19 14.22 0.21
C TYR A 160 9.79 15.47 -0.57
N GLY A 161 8.61 15.52 -1.16
CA GLY A 161 8.12 16.68 -1.91
C GLY A 161 8.88 16.95 -3.22
N ASP A 162 9.60 15.97 -3.76
CA ASP A 162 10.44 16.08 -4.95
C ASP A 162 9.76 15.65 -6.26
N GLY A 163 8.46 15.39 -6.21
CA GLY A 163 7.65 14.95 -7.34
C GLY A 163 7.81 13.47 -7.72
N LYS A 164 8.49 12.69 -6.89
CA LYS A 164 8.68 11.26 -7.10
C LYS A 164 7.79 10.44 -6.17
N THR A 165 7.59 9.17 -6.53
CA THR A 165 6.84 8.22 -5.72
C THR A 165 7.77 7.24 -5.04
N TYR A 166 7.61 7.10 -3.74
CA TYR A 166 8.42 6.22 -2.89
C TYR A 166 7.60 5.15 -2.18
N LEU A 167 6.33 5.44 -1.87
CA LEU A 167 5.41 4.48 -1.26
C LEU A 167 4.26 4.18 -2.22
N ALA A 168 4.10 2.90 -2.57
CA ALA A 168 2.98 2.45 -3.39
C ALA A 168 1.73 2.26 -2.53
N PRO A 169 0.62 2.96 -2.79
CA PRO A 169 -0.64 2.70 -2.09
C PRO A 169 -1.18 1.34 -2.52
N MET A 170 -1.49 0.47 -1.57
CA MET A 170 -2.01 -0.86 -1.85
C MET A 170 -3.43 -1.04 -1.34
N PHE A 171 -3.70 -0.59 -0.12
CA PHE A 171 -5.01 -0.63 0.50
C PHE A 171 -5.35 0.72 1.09
N TYR A 172 -6.64 1.04 1.08
CA TYR A 172 -7.15 2.08 1.93
C TYR A 172 -8.39 1.57 2.65
N SER A 173 -8.55 2.00 3.90
CA SER A 173 -9.74 1.75 4.69
C SER A 173 -10.38 3.08 5.04
N PRO A 174 -11.59 3.37 4.54
CA PRO A 174 -12.28 4.59 4.94
C PRO A 174 -12.64 4.49 6.41
N CYS A 175 -12.28 5.52 7.17
CA CYS A 175 -12.76 5.69 8.53
C CYS A 175 -14.06 6.50 8.51
N GLY A 176 -14.99 6.14 9.37
CA GLY A 176 -16.27 6.81 9.45
C GLY A 176 -17.07 6.36 10.67
N LEU A 177 -18.22 6.98 10.86
CA LEU A 177 -19.17 6.61 11.90
C LEU A 177 -20.05 5.47 11.39
N PHE A 178 -20.03 4.36 12.10
CA PHE A 178 -20.90 3.21 11.87
C PHE A 178 -21.99 3.20 12.90
N TYR A 179 -23.23 3.13 12.46
CA TYR A 179 -24.40 3.16 13.33
C TYR A 179 -25.01 1.77 13.46
N ASN A 180 -25.33 1.38 14.69
CA ASN A 180 -26.15 0.21 14.93
C ASN A 180 -27.61 0.56 14.61
N ALA A 181 -28.03 0.31 13.39
CA ALA A 181 -29.36 0.65 12.91
C ALA A 181 -30.48 -0.05 13.70
N GLY A 182 -30.22 -1.28 14.17
CA GLY A 182 -31.18 -2.00 15.02
C GLY A 182 -31.40 -1.30 16.36
N PHE A 183 -30.34 -0.93 17.05
CA PHE A 183 -30.37 -0.21 18.31
C PHE A 183 -31.03 1.17 18.17
N LEU A 184 -30.65 1.95 17.15
CA LEU A 184 -31.29 3.26 16.92
C LEU A 184 -32.79 3.12 16.70
N LYS A 185 -33.20 2.15 15.89
CA LYS A 185 -34.62 1.87 15.64
C LYS A 185 -35.39 1.47 16.91
N GLU A 186 -34.78 0.62 17.74
CA GLU A 186 -35.38 0.21 19.02
C GLU A 186 -35.60 1.41 19.94
N LYS A 187 -34.65 2.36 19.95
CA LYS A 187 -34.73 3.58 20.75
C LYS A 187 -35.60 4.68 20.13
N GLY A 188 -36.04 4.53 18.89
CA GLY A 188 -36.73 5.57 18.14
C GLY A 188 -35.81 6.78 17.83
N TRP A 189 -34.49 6.51 17.65
CA TRP A 189 -33.50 7.53 17.35
C TRP A 189 -33.13 7.52 15.87
N ASP A 190 -32.99 8.70 15.32
CA ASP A 190 -32.51 8.88 13.93
C ASP A 190 -31.00 8.97 13.87
N VAL A 191 -30.44 8.58 12.71
CA VAL A 191 -29.02 8.79 12.40
C VAL A 191 -28.79 10.30 12.21
N PRO A 192 -27.91 10.94 12.99
CA PRO A 192 -27.65 12.38 12.90
C PRO A 192 -27.00 12.72 11.55
N LYS A 193 -27.42 13.83 10.93
CA LYS A 193 -26.89 14.35 9.68
C LYS A 193 -26.06 15.60 9.85
N THR A 194 -26.14 16.22 11.01
CA THR A 194 -25.42 17.43 11.40
C THR A 194 -24.73 17.22 12.73
N TRP A 195 -23.78 18.10 13.06
CA TRP A 195 -23.13 18.10 14.37
C TRP A 195 -24.10 18.41 15.49
N ASP A 196 -25.03 19.34 15.28
CA ASP A 196 -26.03 19.67 16.27
C ASP A 196 -26.93 18.48 16.60
N GLU A 197 -27.43 17.80 15.58
CA GLU A 197 -28.20 16.53 15.74
C GLU A 197 -27.38 15.44 16.45
N MET A 198 -26.07 15.39 16.18
CA MET A 198 -25.18 14.43 16.84
C MET A 198 -25.04 14.74 18.34
N TRP A 199 -24.92 16.01 18.72
CA TRP A 199 -24.84 16.41 20.13
C TRP A 199 -26.18 16.19 20.83
N GLU A 200 -27.30 16.47 20.18
CA GLU A 200 -28.65 16.16 20.72
C GLU A 200 -28.82 14.65 20.95
N LEU A 201 -28.35 13.82 20.02
CA LEU A 201 -28.34 12.37 20.20
C LEU A 201 -27.44 11.97 21.38
N GLY A 202 -26.34 12.66 21.58
CA GLY A 202 -25.43 12.46 22.71
C GLY A 202 -26.10 12.72 24.06
N GLU A 203 -26.89 13.76 24.18
CA GLU A 203 -27.69 14.04 25.41
C GLU A 203 -28.76 12.99 25.65
N LYS A 204 -29.44 12.50 24.60
CA LYS A 204 -30.39 11.38 24.71
C LYS A 204 -29.70 10.10 25.20
N ALA A 205 -28.55 9.77 24.59
CA ALA A 205 -27.75 8.60 24.97
C ALA A 205 -27.30 8.68 26.43
N LYS A 206 -26.79 9.84 26.85
CA LYS A 206 -26.38 10.09 28.23
C LYS A 206 -27.54 9.96 29.24
N ALA A 207 -28.72 10.46 28.89
CA ALA A 207 -29.92 10.33 29.74
C ALA A 207 -30.33 8.87 29.96
N GLU A 208 -30.03 7.99 28.99
CA GLU A 208 -30.27 6.55 29.08
C GLU A 208 -29.05 5.74 29.59
N GLY A 209 -28.02 6.39 30.07
CA GLY A 209 -26.83 5.75 30.64
C GLY A 209 -25.96 5.04 29.60
N THR A 210 -26.03 5.45 28.33
CA THR A 210 -25.17 4.91 27.26
C THR A 210 -24.28 6.01 26.66
N TYR A 211 -23.41 5.62 25.72
CA TYR A 211 -22.43 6.52 25.11
C TYR A 211 -22.87 6.92 23.70
N LEU A 212 -22.58 8.15 23.30
CA LEU A 212 -22.82 8.64 21.94
C LEU A 212 -22.07 7.81 20.90
N PHE A 213 -20.82 7.49 21.16
CA PHE A 213 -19.99 6.64 20.32
C PHE A 213 -18.90 5.92 21.12
N THR A 214 -18.30 4.93 20.51
CA THR A 214 -17.11 4.22 20.99
C THR A 214 -16.11 4.05 19.85
N TYR A 215 -14.86 3.84 20.18
CA TYR A 215 -13.82 3.50 19.22
C TYR A 215 -12.93 2.38 19.80
N PRO A 216 -12.40 1.49 18.93
CA PRO A 216 -11.72 0.28 19.40
C PRO A 216 -10.31 0.53 19.97
N THR A 217 -9.67 1.65 19.58
CA THR A 217 -8.32 2.02 20.01
C THR A 217 -8.08 3.50 19.80
N THR A 218 -7.15 4.08 20.55
CA THR A 218 -6.79 5.49 20.47
C THR A 218 -6.42 5.94 19.07
N GLY A 219 -5.73 5.12 18.28
CA GLY A 219 -5.33 5.46 16.90
C GLY A 219 -6.51 5.70 15.95
N TYR A 220 -7.70 5.17 16.22
CA TYR A 220 -8.88 5.48 15.40
C TYR A 220 -9.54 6.80 15.78
N PHE A 221 -9.24 7.35 16.93
CA PHE A 221 -9.69 8.67 17.30
C PHE A 221 -9.04 9.77 16.44
N ASP A 222 -7.81 9.54 16.02
CA ASP A 222 -7.09 10.46 15.13
C ASP A 222 -7.82 10.63 13.79
N ALA A 223 -8.40 9.55 13.24
CA ALA A 223 -9.19 9.62 12.01
C ALA A 223 -10.42 10.54 12.15
N PHE A 224 -11.07 10.51 13.32
CA PHE A 224 -12.17 11.43 13.63
C PHE A 224 -11.68 12.88 13.71
N PHE A 225 -10.55 13.11 14.35
CA PHE A 225 -9.94 14.44 14.45
C PHE A 225 -9.56 15.00 13.06
N TYR A 226 -8.99 14.18 12.19
CA TYR A 226 -8.67 14.58 10.82
C TYR A 226 -9.95 14.93 10.02
N ALA A 227 -11.02 14.17 10.21
CA ALA A 227 -12.29 14.48 9.57
C ALA A 227 -12.87 15.83 10.06
N LEU A 228 -12.74 16.11 11.36
CA LEU A 228 -13.13 17.41 11.94
C LEU A 228 -12.32 18.56 11.35
N MET A 229 -10.99 18.41 11.27
CA MET A 229 -10.11 19.43 10.67
C MET A 229 -10.50 19.72 9.22
N TYR A 230 -10.76 18.68 8.44
CA TYR A 230 -11.19 18.83 7.06
C TYR A 230 -12.55 19.52 6.95
N ALA A 231 -13.52 19.13 7.77
CA ALA A 231 -14.85 19.71 7.78
C ALA A 231 -14.85 21.18 8.22
N ALA A 232 -14.01 21.54 9.19
CA ALA A 232 -13.93 22.91 9.72
C ALA A 232 -13.12 23.85 8.84
N GLY A 233 -12.00 23.40 8.27
CA GLY A 233 -11.03 24.24 7.58
C GLY A 233 -10.93 24.02 6.06
N GLY A 234 -11.58 22.98 5.56
CA GLY A 234 -11.49 22.59 4.14
C GLY A 234 -10.16 21.94 3.76
N PRO A 235 -10.01 21.59 2.46
CA PRO A 235 -8.84 20.85 1.97
C PRO A 235 -7.52 21.62 2.13
N ASP A 236 -7.51 22.93 1.92
CA ASP A 236 -6.31 23.74 2.01
C ASP A 236 -5.77 23.82 3.44
N PHE A 237 -6.67 24.02 4.42
CA PHE A 237 -6.30 23.99 5.83
C PHE A 237 -5.81 22.61 6.23
N PHE A 238 -6.54 21.57 5.86
CA PHE A 238 -6.18 20.19 6.16
C PHE A 238 -4.77 19.84 5.64
N ASN A 239 -4.49 20.17 4.38
CA ASN A 239 -3.18 19.92 3.78
C ASN A 239 -2.06 20.70 4.51
N LYS A 240 -2.26 21.97 4.81
CA LYS A 240 -1.28 22.77 5.55
C LYS A 240 -1.04 22.23 6.96
N ALA A 241 -2.10 21.83 7.65
CA ALA A 241 -2.02 21.28 9.00
C ALA A 241 -1.29 19.93 9.04
N THR A 242 -1.61 19.03 8.11
CA THR A 242 -0.97 17.68 8.02
C THR A 242 0.47 17.73 7.51
N HIS A 243 0.87 18.80 6.82
CA HIS A 243 2.26 19.05 6.42
C HIS A 243 3.04 19.89 7.44
N TYR A 244 2.46 20.18 8.59
CA TYR A 244 3.10 21.00 9.64
C TYR A 244 3.60 22.35 9.14
N THR A 245 2.84 23.00 8.26
CA THR A 245 3.17 24.32 7.75
C THR A 245 3.28 25.30 8.92
N GLU A 246 4.35 26.09 8.95
CA GLU A 246 4.61 27.05 10.03
C GLU A 246 3.45 28.04 10.21
N GLY A 247 3.06 28.26 11.47
CA GLY A 247 1.99 29.19 11.84
C GLY A 247 0.57 28.71 11.59
N ILE A 248 0.37 27.43 11.25
CA ILE A 248 -0.98 26.85 11.03
C ILE A 248 -1.61 26.33 12.34
N TRP A 249 -0.81 26.02 13.33
CA TRP A 249 -1.23 25.53 14.64
C TRP A 249 -1.21 26.64 15.69
#